data_1f0687a58f5c7b913badea1ebd25f609
#
_entry.id   1f0687a58f5c7b913badea1ebd25f609
#
_cell.length_a   1.000
_cell.length_b   1.000
_cell.length_c   1.000
_cell.angle_alpha   90.00
_cell.angle_beta   90.00
_cell.angle_gamma   90.00
#
_symmetry.space_group_name_H-M   'P 1'
#
loop_
_entity.id
_entity.type
_entity.pdbx_description
1 polymer ?
#
loop_
_entity_poly.entity_id
_entity_poly.type
_entity_poly.pdbx_seq_one_letter_code
_entity_poly.pdbx_strand_id
1 'polypeptide(L)'
;HALEFCALGLQAQAGCPVTFSRTTQTVDPGVYQVVVEYSEEDVGRLAFDETAKLVQAALDGRHDWDHVAVIKALREMDEDVRLGPSTGSIVNAATARGVPYRRLTQGSLVQFGWGHKQRRIWAAEVDATSAVSESIAQDKDLSKRLLQSAGVPVPQGRPVVDADDAWAAMQEIGSAVVVKPQDGNQGKGVTVNI
;
A
#
# COMPACT_ATOMS: atom_id res chain seq x y z
N HIS A 1 -21.62 22.96 -6.48
CA HIS A 1 -21.58 21.62 -7.10
C HIS A 1 -20.29 21.38 -7.92
N ALA A 2 -19.76 22.39 -8.65
CA ALA A 2 -18.54 22.17 -9.45
C ALA A 2 -17.37 21.68 -8.60
N LEU A 3 -17.13 22.26 -7.41
CA LEU A 3 -16.06 21.85 -6.49
C LEU A 3 -16.19 20.38 -6.06
N GLU A 4 -17.39 19.94 -5.67
CA GLU A 4 -17.57 18.55 -5.20
C GLU A 4 -17.34 17.53 -6.31
N PHE A 5 -17.91 17.76 -7.51
CA PHE A 5 -17.77 16.83 -8.63
C PHE A 5 -16.36 16.79 -9.19
N CYS A 6 -15.70 17.94 -9.31
CA CYS A 6 -14.31 17.96 -9.78
C CYS A 6 -13.35 17.32 -8.77
N ALA A 7 -13.47 17.61 -7.47
CA ALA A 7 -12.60 17.01 -6.46
C ALA A 7 -12.80 15.49 -6.34
N LEU A 8 -14.04 15.00 -6.45
CA LEU A 8 -14.33 13.57 -6.52
C LEU A 8 -13.76 12.96 -7.80
N GLY A 9 -14.01 13.62 -8.95
CA GLY A 9 -13.55 13.16 -10.26
C GLY A 9 -12.04 13.08 -10.40
N LEU A 10 -11.28 14.03 -9.83
CA LEU A 10 -9.82 14.00 -9.82
C LEU A 10 -9.28 12.79 -9.03
N GLN A 11 -9.84 12.52 -7.85
CA GLN A 11 -9.48 11.34 -7.06
C GLN A 11 -9.82 10.04 -7.81
N ALA A 12 -11.02 9.94 -8.40
CA ALA A 12 -11.42 8.76 -9.17
C ALA A 12 -10.51 8.51 -10.38
N GLN A 13 -10.10 9.57 -11.10
CA GLN A 13 -9.15 9.46 -12.22
C GLN A 13 -7.73 9.10 -11.76
N ALA A 14 -7.35 9.47 -10.54
CA ALA A 14 -6.10 9.01 -9.93
C ALA A 14 -6.15 7.53 -9.53
N GLY A 15 -7.33 6.92 -9.47
CA GLY A 15 -7.53 5.50 -9.13
C GLY A 15 -8.05 5.27 -7.70
N CYS A 16 -8.41 6.34 -6.98
CA CYS A 16 -8.98 6.22 -5.64
C CYS A 16 -10.43 5.69 -5.69
N PRO A 17 -10.81 4.75 -4.80
CA PRO A 17 -12.15 4.14 -4.78
C PRO A 17 -13.17 5.03 -4.05
N VAL A 18 -13.40 6.25 -4.56
CA VAL A 18 -14.31 7.24 -3.99
C VAL A 18 -15.57 7.38 -4.85
N THR A 19 -16.73 7.57 -4.22
CA THR A 19 -18.02 7.61 -4.90
C THR A 19 -18.97 8.67 -4.37
N PHE A 20 -18.68 9.28 -3.21
CA PHE A 20 -19.60 10.18 -2.53
C PHE A 20 -19.09 11.62 -2.51
N SER A 21 -19.99 12.54 -2.91
CA SER A 21 -19.82 13.97 -2.65
C SER A 21 -21.17 14.63 -2.44
N ARG A 22 -21.20 15.77 -1.74
CA ARG A 22 -22.41 16.52 -1.47
C ARG A 22 -22.11 17.98 -1.18
N THR A 23 -22.89 18.89 -1.78
CA THR A 23 -22.95 20.31 -1.41
C THR A 23 -24.29 20.62 -0.75
N THR A 24 -24.24 21.27 0.42
CA THR A 24 -25.43 21.70 1.17
C THR A 24 -25.31 23.19 1.49
N GLN A 25 -26.45 23.89 1.47
CA GLN A 25 -26.53 25.27 1.95
C GLN A 25 -26.44 25.29 3.47
N THR A 26 -25.71 26.24 4.03
CA THR A 26 -25.66 26.48 5.48
C THR A 26 -26.79 27.41 5.91
N VAL A 27 -26.85 27.72 7.21
CA VAL A 27 -27.80 28.70 7.77
C VAL A 27 -27.50 30.13 7.31
N ASP A 28 -26.27 30.39 6.88
CA ASP A 28 -25.85 31.71 6.41
C ASP A 28 -26.14 31.82 4.92
N PRO A 29 -26.85 32.90 4.46
CA PRO A 29 -27.15 33.10 3.05
C PRO A 29 -25.90 33.19 2.17
N GLY A 30 -25.85 32.39 1.09
CA GLY A 30 -24.73 32.37 0.14
C GLY A 30 -23.54 31.53 0.59
N VAL A 31 -23.59 30.90 1.78
CA VAL A 31 -22.55 30.01 2.30
C VAL A 31 -22.96 28.55 2.11
N TYR A 32 -22.06 27.76 1.53
CA TYR A 32 -22.28 26.34 1.24
C TYR A 32 -21.20 25.51 1.87
N GLN A 33 -21.59 24.34 2.37
CA GLN A 33 -20.68 23.31 2.83
C GLN A 33 -20.50 22.26 1.71
N VAL A 34 -19.26 21.97 1.38
CA VAL A 34 -18.88 20.94 0.42
C VAL A 34 -18.26 19.77 1.16
N VAL A 35 -18.79 18.58 0.92
CA VAL A 35 -18.29 17.32 1.47
C VAL A 35 -17.87 16.44 0.31
N VAL A 36 -16.65 15.91 0.37
CA VAL A 36 -16.09 15.00 -0.64
C VAL A 36 -15.45 13.82 0.09
N GLU A 37 -15.80 12.62 -0.34
CA GLU A 37 -15.17 11.39 0.14
C GLU A 37 -13.69 11.36 -0.27
N TYR A 38 -12.86 10.72 0.57
CA TYR A 38 -11.47 10.42 0.25
C TYR A 38 -11.10 9.01 0.74
N SER A 39 -10.15 8.37 0.08
CA SER A 39 -9.51 7.14 0.57
C SER A 39 -8.36 7.43 1.52
N GLU A 40 -7.54 8.41 1.16
CA GLU A 40 -6.42 8.92 1.96
C GLU A 40 -6.59 10.46 2.10
N GLU A 41 -6.44 10.98 3.32
CA GLU A 41 -6.75 12.39 3.62
C GLU A 41 -5.88 13.36 2.81
N ASP A 42 -4.59 13.08 2.68
CA ASP A 42 -3.66 13.94 1.94
C ASP A 42 -4.02 14.02 0.45
N VAL A 43 -4.45 12.91 -0.14
CA VAL A 43 -4.93 12.85 -1.53
C VAL A 43 -6.22 13.65 -1.70
N GLY A 44 -7.16 13.48 -0.76
CA GLY A 44 -8.41 14.24 -0.76
C GLY A 44 -8.19 15.75 -0.64
N ARG A 45 -7.28 16.18 0.23
CA ARG A 45 -6.89 17.59 0.39
C ARG A 45 -6.27 18.16 -0.88
N LEU A 46 -5.28 17.46 -1.45
CA LEU A 46 -4.66 17.88 -2.70
C LEU A 46 -5.68 17.98 -3.84
N ALA A 47 -6.56 16.98 -3.98
CA ALA A 47 -7.62 17.01 -5.00
C ALA A 47 -8.57 18.21 -4.83
N PHE A 48 -8.90 18.55 -3.58
CA PHE A 48 -9.77 19.70 -3.29
C PHE A 48 -9.08 21.04 -3.60
N ASP A 49 -7.81 21.19 -3.22
CA ASP A 49 -7.00 22.39 -3.49
C ASP A 49 -6.78 22.58 -5.00
N GLU A 50 -6.48 21.52 -5.73
CA GLU A 50 -6.33 21.58 -7.19
C GLU A 50 -7.66 21.89 -7.89
N THR A 51 -8.77 21.37 -7.36
CA THR A 51 -10.10 21.74 -7.85
C THR A 51 -10.41 23.23 -7.65
N ALA A 52 -10.05 23.80 -6.50
CA ALA A 52 -10.21 25.23 -6.27
C ALA A 52 -9.42 26.08 -7.28
N LYS A 53 -8.18 25.66 -7.60
CA LYS A 53 -7.35 26.31 -8.65
C LYS A 53 -7.98 26.17 -10.04
N LEU A 54 -8.49 24.97 -10.37
CA LEU A 54 -9.20 24.74 -11.64
C LEU A 54 -10.42 25.66 -11.80
N VAL A 55 -11.27 25.71 -10.78
CA VAL A 55 -12.48 26.56 -10.80
C VAL A 55 -12.10 28.02 -10.90
N GLN A 56 -11.08 28.49 -10.18
CA GLN A 56 -10.61 29.86 -10.27
C GLN A 56 -10.03 30.17 -11.65
N ALA A 57 -9.23 29.27 -12.22
CA ALA A 57 -8.72 29.43 -13.59
C ALA A 57 -9.85 29.56 -14.62
N ALA A 58 -10.89 28.71 -14.49
CA ALA A 58 -12.06 28.80 -15.37
C ALA A 58 -12.82 30.11 -15.24
N LEU A 59 -12.99 30.65 -14.02
CA LEU A 59 -13.63 31.95 -13.79
C LEU A 59 -12.82 33.11 -14.37
N ASP A 60 -11.48 32.99 -14.32
CA ASP A 60 -10.55 33.99 -14.86
C ASP A 60 -10.35 33.84 -16.38
N GLY A 61 -10.95 32.85 -17.03
CA GLY A 61 -10.72 32.54 -18.45
C GLY A 61 -9.30 32.08 -18.78
N ARG A 62 -8.58 31.54 -17.78
CA ARG A 62 -7.22 30.98 -17.94
C ARG A 62 -7.26 29.50 -18.37
N HIS A 63 -6.29 29.08 -19.17
CA HIS A 63 -6.16 27.73 -19.70
C HIS A 63 -4.81 27.09 -19.32
N ASP A 64 -4.19 27.58 -18.24
CA ASP A 64 -2.86 27.17 -17.76
C ASP A 64 -2.89 26.04 -16.72
N TRP A 65 -4.07 25.56 -16.34
CA TRP A 65 -4.21 24.45 -15.42
C TRP A 65 -3.96 23.10 -16.12
N ASP A 66 -2.97 22.36 -15.63
CA ASP A 66 -2.50 21.11 -16.24
C ASP A 66 -3.15 19.89 -15.59
N HIS A 67 -4.20 19.37 -16.23
CA HIS A 67 -4.92 18.18 -15.78
C HIS A 67 -4.02 16.93 -15.65
N VAL A 68 -3.10 16.73 -16.60
CA VAL A 68 -2.25 15.54 -16.63
C VAL A 68 -1.25 15.55 -15.48
N ALA A 69 -0.64 16.72 -15.23
CA ALA A 69 0.28 16.88 -14.11
C ALA A 69 -0.42 16.69 -12.77
N VAL A 70 -1.65 17.19 -12.61
CA VAL A 70 -2.44 17.06 -11.38
C VAL A 70 -2.81 15.58 -11.12
N ILE A 71 -3.31 14.86 -12.13
CA ILE A 71 -3.62 13.42 -11.98
C ILE A 71 -2.37 12.62 -11.64
N LYS A 72 -1.22 12.94 -12.25
CA LYS A 72 0.04 12.29 -11.93
C LYS A 72 0.44 12.53 -10.47
N ALA A 73 0.39 13.77 -10.00
CA ALA A 73 0.72 14.13 -8.62
C ALA A 73 -0.20 13.42 -7.61
N LEU A 74 -1.50 13.33 -7.89
CA LEU A 74 -2.45 12.61 -7.04
C LEU A 74 -2.15 11.11 -6.97
N ARG A 75 -1.76 10.47 -8.07
CA ARG A 75 -1.36 9.06 -8.09
C ARG A 75 -0.09 8.81 -7.31
N GLU A 76 0.94 9.64 -7.50
CA GLU A 76 2.19 9.55 -6.76
C GLU A 76 1.94 9.69 -5.25
N MET A 77 1.14 10.68 -4.86
CA MET A 77 0.75 10.85 -3.47
C MET A 77 -0.03 9.65 -2.91
N ASP A 78 -1.01 9.11 -3.65
CA ASP A 78 -1.75 7.92 -3.23
C ASP A 78 -0.83 6.71 -3.05
N GLU A 79 0.12 6.50 -3.97
CA GLU A 79 1.10 5.40 -3.88
C GLU A 79 2.00 5.53 -2.65
N ASP A 80 2.35 6.75 -2.26
CA ASP A 80 3.20 7.02 -1.09
C ASP A 80 2.46 6.83 0.24
N VAL A 81 1.19 7.24 0.31
CA VAL A 81 0.46 7.29 1.58
C VAL A 81 -0.48 6.10 1.82
N ARG A 82 -0.93 5.39 0.78
CA ARG A 82 -1.85 4.26 0.94
C ARG A 82 -1.20 3.09 1.67
N LEU A 83 -2.05 2.30 2.30
CA LEU A 83 -1.61 1.03 2.87
C LEU A 83 -1.10 0.09 1.77
N GLY A 84 0.02 -0.58 2.03
CA GLY A 84 0.53 -1.63 1.15
C GLY A 84 -0.51 -2.74 0.91
N PRO A 85 -0.40 -3.52 -0.18
CA PRO A 85 -1.46 -4.43 -0.65
C PRO A 85 -1.89 -5.46 0.41
N SER A 86 -0.96 -5.99 1.19
CA SER A 86 -1.29 -6.96 2.25
C SER A 86 -2.11 -6.32 3.37
N THR A 87 -1.62 -5.20 3.92
CA THR A 87 -2.31 -4.48 5.01
C THR A 87 -3.65 -3.94 4.54
N GLY A 88 -3.71 -3.34 3.33
CA GLY A 88 -4.94 -2.83 2.74
C GLY A 88 -6.00 -3.93 2.55
N SER A 89 -5.62 -5.12 2.07
CA SER A 89 -6.53 -6.25 1.93
C SER A 89 -7.10 -6.71 3.27
N ILE A 90 -6.30 -6.74 4.33
CA ILE A 90 -6.76 -7.10 5.68
C ILE A 90 -7.72 -6.02 6.22
N VAL A 91 -7.37 -4.75 6.06
CA VAL A 91 -8.21 -3.61 6.48
C VAL A 91 -9.56 -3.64 5.75
N ASN A 92 -9.57 -3.82 4.43
CA ASN A 92 -10.78 -3.89 3.64
C ASN A 92 -11.67 -5.08 4.06
N ALA A 93 -11.08 -6.24 4.32
CA ALA A 93 -11.81 -7.41 4.80
C ALA A 93 -12.41 -7.21 6.19
N ALA A 94 -11.72 -6.49 7.08
CA ALA A 94 -12.21 -6.12 8.40
C ALA A 94 -13.37 -5.10 8.31
N THR A 95 -13.20 -4.06 7.50
CA THR A 95 -14.21 -3.03 7.27
C THR A 95 -15.50 -3.62 6.69
N ALA A 96 -15.38 -4.52 5.71
CA ALA A 96 -16.52 -5.23 5.13
C ALA A 96 -17.30 -6.07 6.16
N ARG A 97 -16.68 -6.43 7.28
CA ARG A 97 -17.30 -7.13 8.43
C ARG A 97 -17.75 -6.19 9.54
N GLY A 98 -17.72 -4.88 9.34
CA GLY A 98 -18.07 -3.89 10.35
C GLY A 98 -17.05 -3.77 11.49
N VAL A 99 -15.82 -4.27 11.33
CA VAL A 99 -14.76 -4.12 12.33
C VAL A 99 -14.12 -2.75 12.16
N PRO A 100 -14.22 -1.86 13.17
CA PRO A 100 -13.59 -0.55 13.09
C PRO A 100 -12.08 -0.68 13.16
N TYR A 101 -11.39 0.20 12.44
CA TYR A 101 -9.94 0.23 12.44
C TYR A 101 -9.39 1.65 12.64
N ARG A 102 -8.14 1.73 13.01
CA ARG A 102 -7.38 2.97 13.11
C ARG A 102 -5.94 2.73 12.68
N ARG A 103 -5.45 3.50 11.73
CA ARG A 103 -4.03 3.57 11.40
C ARG A 103 -3.30 4.32 12.50
N LEU A 104 -2.21 3.77 13.05
CA LEU A 104 -1.50 4.33 14.21
C LEU A 104 -0.27 5.15 13.82
N THR A 105 0.27 4.95 12.61
CA THR A 105 1.44 5.64 12.08
C THR A 105 1.23 5.94 10.60
N GLN A 106 2.15 6.66 9.97
CA GLN A 106 2.18 6.82 8.51
C GLN A 106 2.49 5.49 7.76
N GLY A 107 3.02 4.48 8.47
CA GLY A 107 3.30 3.15 7.93
C GLY A 107 2.11 2.18 8.01
N SER A 108 2.41 0.89 8.11
CA SER A 108 1.45 -0.22 8.06
C SER A 108 0.94 -0.68 9.42
N LEU A 109 1.19 0.07 10.51
CA LEU A 109 0.69 -0.29 11.84
C LEU A 109 -0.77 0.10 11.97
N VAL A 110 -1.66 -0.90 12.08
CA VAL A 110 -3.11 -0.72 12.17
C VAL A 110 -3.64 -1.42 13.41
N GLN A 111 -4.58 -0.76 14.10
CA GLN A 111 -5.37 -1.32 15.18
C GLN A 111 -6.79 -1.60 14.70
N PHE A 112 -7.29 -2.79 14.99
CA PHE A 112 -8.69 -3.17 14.81
C PHE A 112 -9.40 -3.25 16.15
N GLY A 113 -10.65 -2.78 16.20
CA GLY A 113 -11.47 -2.79 17.39
C GLY A 113 -10.95 -1.87 18.50
N TRP A 114 -11.59 -1.95 19.67
CA TRP A 114 -11.37 -1.06 20.81
C TRP A 114 -11.20 -1.82 22.12
N GLY A 115 -10.58 -1.17 23.10
CA GLY A 115 -10.43 -1.66 24.47
C GLY A 115 -9.69 -3.00 24.53
N HIS A 116 -10.15 -3.92 25.36
CA HIS A 116 -9.51 -5.22 25.61
C HIS A 116 -9.62 -6.19 24.43
N LYS A 117 -10.53 -5.94 23.49
CA LYS A 117 -10.70 -6.77 22.27
C LYS A 117 -9.90 -6.25 21.07
N GLN A 118 -9.19 -5.14 21.23
CA GLN A 118 -8.36 -4.63 20.13
C GLN A 118 -7.31 -5.64 19.68
N ARG A 119 -6.99 -5.61 18.41
CA ARG A 119 -5.88 -6.37 17.80
C ARG A 119 -5.06 -5.42 16.94
N ARG A 120 -3.78 -5.68 16.82
CA ARG A 120 -2.89 -4.88 15.99
C ARG A 120 -2.23 -5.76 14.95
N ILE A 121 -2.02 -5.14 13.78
CA ILE A 121 -1.20 -5.73 12.72
C ILE A 121 -0.11 -4.74 12.33
N TRP A 122 1.02 -5.26 11.90
CA TRP A 122 2.07 -4.49 11.25
C TRP A 122 2.39 -5.20 9.93
N ALA A 123 2.09 -4.54 8.80
CA ALA A 123 2.04 -5.20 7.50
C ALA A 123 1.07 -6.41 7.50
N ALA A 124 1.57 -7.64 7.49
CA ALA A 124 0.78 -8.86 7.58
C ALA A 124 0.97 -9.61 8.91
N GLU A 125 1.80 -9.11 9.81
CA GLU A 125 2.03 -9.70 11.12
C GLU A 125 0.95 -9.25 12.11
N VAL A 126 0.58 -10.13 13.02
CA VAL A 126 -0.41 -9.86 14.05
C VAL A 126 0.25 -9.79 15.43
N ASP A 127 -0.41 -9.16 16.40
CA ASP A 127 0.07 -9.03 17.78
C ASP A 127 0.26 -10.37 18.52
N ALA A 128 -0.19 -11.47 17.93
CA ALA A 128 0.05 -12.84 18.40
C ALA A 128 1.17 -13.56 17.63
N THR A 129 1.79 -12.94 16.62
CA THR A 129 2.91 -13.52 15.90
C THR A 129 4.13 -13.57 16.81
N SER A 130 4.70 -14.77 16.96
CA SER A 130 5.93 -14.95 17.73
C SER A 130 7.13 -14.33 17.01
N ALA A 131 7.97 -13.58 17.72
CA ALA A 131 9.24 -13.07 17.18
C ALA A 131 10.16 -14.20 16.68
N VAL A 132 10.10 -15.38 17.31
CA VAL A 132 10.83 -16.58 16.86
C VAL A 132 10.29 -17.05 15.50
N SER A 133 8.97 -17.08 15.32
CA SER A 133 8.35 -17.46 14.04
C SER A 133 8.66 -16.45 12.94
N GLU A 134 8.66 -15.17 13.25
CA GLU A 134 9.05 -14.10 12.34
C GLU A 134 10.51 -14.27 11.88
N SER A 135 11.43 -14.41 12.82
CA SER A 135 12.86 -14.60 12.53
C SER A 135 13.11 -15.83 11.64
N ILE A 136 12.39 -16.93 11.89
CA ILE A 136 12.46 -18.15 11.07
C ILE A 136 11.93 -17.85 9.65
N ALA A 137 10.79 -17.16 9.54
CA ALA A 137 10.18 -16.86 8.24
C ALA A 137 11.02 -15.90 7.39
N GLN A 138 11.77 -15.01 8.02
CA GLN A 138 12.67 -14.07 7.32
C GLN A 138 13.94 -14.77 6.79
N ASP A 139 14.47 -15.77 7.50
CA ASP A 139 15.63 -16.53 7.06
C ASP A 139 15.22 -17.68 6.13
N LYS A 140 15.46 -17.49 4.83
CA LYS A 140 15.09 -18.45 3.78
C LYS A 140 15.83 -19.77 3.88
N ASP A 141 17.08 -19.77 4.34
CA ASP A 141 17.86 -21.00 4.51
C ASP A 141 17.37 -21.80 5.72
N LEU A 142 17.16 -21.14 6.85
CA LEU A 142 16.62 -21.76 8.06
C LEU A 142 15.22 -22.32 7.81
N SER A 143 14.32 -21.54 7.22
CA SER A 143 12.96 -21.97 6.84
C SER A 143 13.00 -23.22 5.97
N LYS A 144 13.86 -23.22 4.94
CA LYS A 144 14.04 -24.36 4.03
C LYS A 144 14.51 -25.62 4.76
N ARG A 145 15.51 -25.50 5.61
CA ARG A 145 16.01 -26.63 6.41
C ARG A 145 14.94 -27.19 7.34
N LEU A 146 14.18 -26.36 8.01
CA LEU A 146 13.08 -26.77 8.88
C LEU A 146 11.97 -27.48 8.10
N LEU A 147 11.56 -26.96 6.95
CA LEU A 147 10.58 -27.57 6.06
C LEU A 147 11.08 -28.95 5.57
N GLN A 148 12.33 -29.05 5.14
CA GLN A 148 12.94 -30.28 4.70
C GLN A 148 13.00 -31.33 5.82
N SER A 149 13.35 -30.94 7.05
CA SER A 149 13.36 -31.83 8.20
C SER A 149 11.96 -32.35 8.58
N ALA A 150 10.92 -31.57 8.25
CA ALA A 150 9.52 -31.98 8.41
C ALA A 150 8.97 -32.80 7.22
N GLY A 151 9.80 -33.17 6.26
CA GLY A 151 9.40 -33.95 5.09
C GLY A 151 8.70 -33.17 3.99
N VAL A 152 8.68 -31.84 4.06
CA VAL A 152 8.11 -30.99 3.01
C VAL A 152 9.10 -30.86 1.85
N PRO A 153 8.70 -31.15 0.60
CA PRO A 153 9.56 -30.94 -0.55
C PRO A 153 9.99 -29.49 -0.70
N VAL A 154 11.30 -29.27 -0.83
CA VAL A 154 11.86 -27.93 -1.03
C VAL A 154 12.83 -27.95 -2.23
N PRO A 155 12.99 -26.84 -2.95
CA PRO A 155 13.97 -26.72 -4.02
C PRO A 155 15.40 -26.99 -3.51
N GLN A 156 16.24 -27.60 -4.30
CA GLN A 156 17.68 -27.73 -3.99
C GLN A 156 18.35 -26.35 -3.96
N GLY A 157 19.38 -26.21 -3.16
CA GLY A 157 20.15 -24.99 -3.06
C GLY A 157 20.79 -24.83 -1.68
N ARG A 158 21.76 -23.95 -1.61
CA ARG A 158 22.54 -23.62 -0.43
C ARG A 158 22.84 -22.14 -0.36
N PRO A 159 23.24 -21.60 0.81
CA PRO A 159 23.82 -20.26 0.89
C PRO A 159 25.10 -20.18 0.02
N VAL A 160 25.32 -19.00 -0.55
CA VAL A 160 26.51 -18.69 -1.34
C VAL A 160 27.07 -17.34 -0.89
N VAL A 161 28.39 -17.16 -0.99
CA VAL A 161 29.09 -15.99 -0.45
C VAL A 161 29.49 -14.97 -1.51
N ASP A 162 29.64 -15.41 -2.77
CA ASP A 162 30.00 -14.56 -3.90
C ASP A 162 29.50 -15.17 -5.23
N ALA A 163 29.86 -14.53 -6.35
CA ALA A 163 29.45 -14.93 -7.69
C ALA A 163 30.07 -16.28 -8.12
N ASP A 164 31.33 -16.52 -7.75
CA ASP A 164 32.03 -17.78 -8.10
C ASP A 164 31.42 -18.96 -7.35
N ASP A 165 31.10 -18.76 -6.08
CA ASP A 165 30.41 -19.77 -5.26
C ASP A 165 28.95 -19.99 -5.76
N ALA A 166 28.27 -18.97 -6.25
CA ALA A 166 26.96 -19.12 -6.89
C ALA A 166 27.05 -19.96 -8.17
N TRP A 167 28.10 -19.74 -8.97
CA TRP A 167 28.37 -20.52 -10.17
C TRP A 167 28.68 -21.98 -9.83
N ALA A 168 29.50 -22.23 -8.80
CA ALA A 168 29.78 -23.60 -8.32
C ALA A 168 28.50 -24.30 -7.85
N ALA A 169 27.64 -23.60 -7.11
CA ALA A 169 26.35 -24.15 -6.64
C ALA A 169 25.43 -24.52 -7.82
N MET A 170 25.41 -23.68 -8.89
CA MET A 170 24.66 -24.01 -10.11
C MET A 170 25.17 -25.28 -10.78
N GLN A 171 26.50 -25.46 -10.89
CA GLN A 171 27.10 -26.68 -11.45
C GLN A 171 26.78 -27.91 -10.59
N GLU A 172 26.81 -27.80 -9.26
CA GLU A 172 26.42 -28.86 -8.33
C GLU A 172 24.97 -29.32 -8.53
N ILE A 173 24.05 -28.36 -8.76
CA ILE A 173 22.62 -28.60 -8.98
C ILE A 173 22.35 -29.14 -10.39
N GLY A 174 23.18 -28.76 -11.38
CA GLY A 174 23.09 -29.21 -12.75
C GLY A 174 21.93 -28.61 -13.57
N SER A 175 21.40 -27.47 -13.13
CA SER A 175 20.33 -26.74 -13.82
C SER A 175 20.39 -25.26 -13.49
N ALA A 176 19.71 -24.43 -14.31
CA ALA A 176 19.60 -23.00 -14.05
C ALA A 176 19.07 -22.71 -12.65
N VAL A 177 19.68 -21.77 -11.95
CA VAL A 177 19.37 -21.42 -10.57
C VAL A 177 18.88 -19.98 -10.43
N VAL A 178 18.33 -19.70 -9.25
CA VAL A 178 17.94 -18.36 -8.82
C VAL A 178 18.78 -17.98 -7.61
N VAL A 179 19.53 -16.89 -7.71
CA VAL A 179 20.23 -16.30 -6.57
C VAL A 179 19.38 -15.17 -5.99
N LYS A 180 19.23 -15.16 -4.68
CA LYS A 180 18.41 -14.21 -3.94
C LYS A 180 19.00 -13.88 -2.58
N PRO A 181 18.79 -12.68 -2.03
CA PRO A 181 19.19 -12.37 -0.66
C PRO A 181 18.57 -13.34 0.36
N GLN A 182 19.31 -13.66 1.40
CA GLN A 182 18.83 -14.58 2.45
C GLN A 182 17.62 -14.02 3.18
N ASP A 183 17.59 -12.72 3.47
CA ASP A 183 16.58 -11.99 4.24
C ASP A 183 15.70 -11.05 3.42
N GLY A 184 15.92 -10.89 2.12
CA GLY A 184 15.18 -9.99 1.24
C GLY A 184 13.74 -10.47 0.93
N ASN A 185 12.88 -9.52 0.55
CA ASN A 185 11.49 -9.77 0.16
C ASN A 185 11.13 -9.09 -1.18
N GLN A 186 9.93 -9.33 -1.70
CA GLN A 186 9.34 -8.70 -2.89
C GLN A 186 10.22 -8.78 -4.15
N GLY A 187 11.09 -9.76 -4.26
CA GLY A 187 11.96 -9.94 -5.42
C GLY A 187 13.14 -8.98 -5.50
N LYS A 188 13.37 -8.13 -4.50
CA LYS A 188 14.52 -7.23 -4.48
C LYS A 188 15.82 -8.03 -4.40
N GLY A 189 16.78 -7.72 -5.30
CA GLY A 189 18.08 -8.39 -5.35
C GLY A 189 18.01 -9.85 -5.85
N VAL A 190 16.95 -10.24 -6.56
CA VAL A 190 16.83 -11.58 -7.14
C VAL A 190 17.42 -11.59 -8.55
N THR A 191 18.34 -12.54 -8.82
CA THR A 191 18.89 -12.82 -10.15
C THR A 191 18.42 -14.20 -10.61
N VAL A 192 17.89 -14.28 -11.81
CA VAL A 192 17.30 -15.49 -12.40
C VAL A 192 18.10 -15.97 -13.60
N ASN A 193 18.03 -17.25 -13.92
CA ASN A 193 18.68 -17.89 -15.06
C ASN A 193 20.21 -17.75 -15.05
N ILE A 194 20.83 -18.00 -13.93
CA ILE A 194 22.27 -18.10 -13.79
C ILE A 194 22.71 -19.51 -14.18
#